data_cf2db0e09461e3d1e81db86f88d4579d
#
_entry.id   cf2db0e09461e3d1e81db86f88d4579d
#
_cell.length_a   1.000
_cell.length_b   1.000
_cell.length_c   1.000
_cell.angle_alpha   90.00
_cell.angle_beta   90.00
_cell.angle_gamma   90.00
#
_symmetry.space_group_name_H-M   'P 1'
#
loop_
_entity.id
_entity.type
_entity.pdbx_description
1 polymer ?
#
loop_
_entity_poly.entity_id
_entity_poly.type
_entity_poly.pdbx_seq_one_letter_code
_entity_poly.pdbx_strand_id
1 'polypeptide(L)'
;FSFSRSFINSNALIYNKLLNQLLIEKVPLTLMLWSLNRELSFIEALQTNPTMKVPGPFDYVSDLKNRAKTISEDSINKIKLEIAKLDRLIKSENNEKLIKVHFNALMSYV
;
A
#
# COMPACT_ATOMS: atom_id res chain seq x y z
N PHE A 1 10.57 2.98 -1.41
CA PHE A 1 9.67 4.08 -1.06
C PHE A 1 9.13 3.86 0.34
N SER A 2 9.48 4.74 1.29
CA SER A 2 9.21 4.53 2.72
C SER A 2 7.72 4.44 3.06
N PHE A 3 6.88 5.14 2.34
CA PHE A 3 5.42 5.10 2.53
C PHE A 3 4.86 3.70 2.28
N SER A 4 5.16 3.13 1.12
CA SER A 4 4.69 1.79 0.77
C SER A 4 5.29 0.72 1.67
N ARG A 5 6.53 0.90 2.12
CA ARG A 5 7.16 -0.03 3.06
C ARG A 5 6.47 0.00 4.43
N SER A 6 6.07 1.17 4.93
CA SER A 6 5.30 1.27 6.17
C SER A 6 3.95 0.56 6.06
N PHE A 7 3.35 0.57 4.88
CA PHE A 7 2.12 -0.19 4.58
C PHE A 7 2.37 -1.69 4.71
N ILE A 8 3.40 -2.23 4.07
CA ILE A 8 3.76 -3.66 4.15
C ILE A 8 3.98 -4.09 5.59
N ASN A 9 4.65 -3.26 6.39
CA ASN A 9 5.01 -3.57 7.77
C ASN A 9 3.88 -3.33 8.77
N SER A 10 2.70 -2.95 8.32
CA SER A 10 1.55 -2.61 9.19
C SER A 10 1.88 -1.56 10.24
N ASN A 11 2.80 -0.65 9.93
CA ASN A 11 3.18 0.41 10.85
C ASN A 11 2.29 1.64 10.65
N ALA A 12 1.10 1.60 11.28
CA ALA A 12 0.08 2.62 11.11
C ALA A 12 0.55 4.03 11.49
N LEU A 13 1.36 4.14 12.53
CA LEU A 13 1.86 5.44 12.99
C LEU A 13 2.79 6.08 11.95
N ILE A 14 3.76 5.33 11.45
CA ILE A 14 4.68 5.81 10.43
C ILE A 14 3.96 6.03 9.10
N TYR A 15 3.06 5.13 8.72
CA TYR A 15 2.25 5.26 7.52
C TYR A 15 1.47 6.58 7.51
N ASN A 16 0.76 6.87 8.60
CA ASN A 16 -0.04 8.11 8.71
C ASN A 16 0.85 9.35 8.68
N LYS A 17 1.98 9.31 9.36
CA LYS A 17 2.95 10.42 9.37
C LYS A 17 3.49 10.70 7.97
N LEU A 18 3.89 9.67 7.25
CA LEU A 18 4.40 9.80 5.89
C LEU A 18 3.32 10.24 4.91
N LEU A 19 2.09 9.72 5.06
CA LEU A 19 0.95 10.16 4.25
C LEU A 19 0.73 11.66 4.37
N ASN A 20 0.68 12.17 5.60
CA ASN A 20 0.51 13.61 5.86
C ASN A 20 1.63 14.43 5.23
N GLN A 21 2.88 13.98 5.37
CA GLN A 21 4.04 14.66 4.81
C GLN A 21 3.97 14.70 3.28
N LEU A 22 3.63 13.59 2.64
CA LEU A 22 3.54 13.51 1.18
C LEU A 22 2.40 14.39 0.64
N LEU A 23 1.28 14.47 1.37
CA LEU A 23 0.18 15.36 1.00
C LEU A 23 0.59 16.83 1.11
N ILE A 24 1.32 17.22 2.15
CA ILE A 24 1.86 18.58 2.31
C ILE A 24 2.83 18.92 1.20
N GLU A 25 3.70 18.00 0.84
CA GLU A 25 4.70 18.16 -0.23
C GLU A 25 4.07 18.10 -1.63
N LYS A 26 2.77 17.82 -1.71
CA LYS A 26 2.01 17.70 -2.98
C LYS A 26 2.58 16.64 -3.93
N VAL A 27 3.05 15.53 -3.37
CA VAL A 27 3.45 14.38 -4.17
C VAL A 27 2.23 13.89 -4.96
N PRO A 28 2.36 13.54 -6.24
CA PRO A 28 1.23 13.04 -7.02
C PRO A 28 0.53 11.86 -6.36
N LEU A 29 -0.77 11.98 -6.15
CA LEU A 29 -1.58 10.95 -5.50
C LEU A 29 -1.57 9.63 -6.30
N THR A 30 -1.52 9.73 -7.62
CA THR A 30 -1.42 8.55 -8.49
C THR A 30 -0.12 7.79 -8.28
N LEU A 31 0.97 8.49 -8.00
CA LEU A 31 2.27 7.85 -7.68
C LEU A 31 2.22 7.12 -6.35
N MET A 32 1.59 7.72 -5.34
CA MET A 32 1.39 7.10 -4.03
C MET A 32 0.57 5.81 -4.17
N LEU A 33 -0.54 5.89 -4.89
CA LEU A 33 -1.43 4.76 -5.13
C LEU A 33 -0.71 3.65 -5.93
N TRP A 34 0.05 4.02 -6.94
CA TRP A 34 0.84 3.08 -7.73
C TRP A 34 1.84 2.33 -6.88
N SER A 35 2.50 3.00 -5.94
CA SER A 35 3.47 2.35 -5.06
C SER A 35 2.82 1.29 -4.17
N LEU A 36 1.64 1.57 -3.64
CA LEU A 36 0.89 0.60 -2.82
C LEU A 36 0.44 -0.60 -3.66
N ASN A 37 -0.06 -0.33 -4.86
CA ASN A 37 -0.52 -1.37 -5.76
C ASN A 37 0.63 -2.29 -6.21
N ARG A 38 1.80 -1.73 -6.42
CA ARG A 38 3.01 -2.50 -6.74
C ARG A 38 3.37 -3.47 -5.61
N GLU A 39 3.36 -3.00 -4.36
CA GLU A 39 3.64 -3.83 -3.20
C GLU A 39 2.62 -4.97 -3.08
N LEU A 40 1.35 -4.68 -3.28
CA LEU A 40 0.29 -5.67 -3.24
C LEU A 40 0.48 -6.74 -4.34
N SER A 41 0.89 -6.33 -5.52
CA SER A 41 1.17 -7.24 -6.64
C SER A 41 2.31 -8.22 -6.30
N PHE A 42 3.37 -7.74 -5.65
CA PHE A 42 4.46 -8.61 -5.20
C PHE A 42 3.99 -9.58 -4.12
N ILE A 43 3.17 -9.12 -3.18
CA ILE A 43 2.61 -9.98 -2.13
C ILE A 43 1.78 -11.10 -2.73
N GLU A 44 0.91 -10.79 -3.67
CA GLU A 44 0.10 -11.80 -4.36
C GLU A 44 0.95 -12.80 -5.14
N ALA A 45 1.94 -12.30 -5.87
CA ALA A 45 2.85 -13.15 -6.62
C ALA A 45 3.63 -14.10 -5.70
N LEU A 46 4.07 -13.62 -4.55
CA LEU A 46 4.78 -14.43 -3.55
C LEU A 46 3.88 -15.48 -2.90
N GLN A 47 2.59 -15.22 -2.77
CA GLN A 47 1.64 -16.22 -2.28
C GLN A 47 1.50 -17.40 -3.26
N THR A 48 1.55 -17.11 -4.55
CA THR A 48 1.49 -18.14 -5.61
C THR A 48 2.82 -18.85 -5.79
N ASN A 49 3.93 -18.10 -5.72
CA ASN A 49 5.29 -18.61 -5.90
C ASN A 49 6.21 -18.05 -4.82
N PRO A 50 6.30 -18.69 -3.63
CA PRO A 50 7.07 -18.19 -2.50
C PRO A 50 8.58 -18.06 -2.74
N THR A 51 9.09 -18.75 -3.76
CA THR A 51 10.53 -18.74 -4.06
C THR A 51 10.92 -17.79 -5.19
N MET A 52 9.96 -17.05 -5.74
CA MET A 52 10.27 -16.13 -6.82
C MET A 52 11.23 -15.03 -6.36
N LYS A 53 12.05 -14.54 -7.29
CA LYS A 53 12.97 -13.44 -7.02
C LYS A 53 12.23 -12.10 -7.11
N VAL A 54 12.38 -11.29 -6.06
CA VAL A 54 11.86 -9.93 -6.01
C VAL A 54 13.04 -8.98 -6.01
N PRO A 55 13.06 -7.97 -6.89
CA PRO A 55 14.15 -6.99 -6.90
C PRO A 55 14.11 -6.10 -5.67
N GLY A 56 15.26 -5.77 -5.13
CA GLY A 56 15.39 -4.83 -4.02
C GLY A 56 16.31 -5.30 -2.91
N PRO A 57 16.53 -4.46 -1.89
CA PRO A 57 17.34 -4.80 -0.74
C PRO A 57 16.79 -5.99 0.03
N PHE A 58 17.67 -6.73 0.69
CA PHE A 58 17.31 -7.92 1.45
C PHE A 58 16.18 -7.66 2.48
N ASP A 59 16.28 -6.59 3.24
CA ASP A 59 15.29 -6.25 4.27
C ASP A 59 13.90 -6.02 3.69
N TYR A 60 13.83 -5.32 2.57
CA TYR A 60 12.59 -5.06 1.86
C TYR A 60 11.97 -6.37 1.35
N VAL A 61 12.76 -7.20 0.72
CA VAL A 61 12.29 -8.49 0.19
C VAL A 61 11.82 -9.40 1.33
N SER A 62 12.54 -9.40 2.46
CA SER A 62 12.15 -10.16 3.65
C SER A 62 10.80 -9.69 4.20
N ASP A 63 10.57 -8.38 4.26
CA ASP A 63 9.31 -7.81 4.72
C ASP A 63 8.14 -8.22 3.81
N LEU A 64 8.35 -8.19 2.49
CA LEU A 64 7.35 -8.65 1.52
C LEU A 64 7.01 -10.12 1.70
N LYS A 65 8.02 -10.97 1.86
CA LYS A 65 7.82 -12.41 2.07
C LYS A 65 7.08 -12.70 3.36
N ASN A 66 7.41 -11.99 4.44
CA ASN A 66 6.73 -12.14 5.72
C ASN A 66 5.26 -11.73 5.61
N ARG A 67 4.99 -10.61 4.92
CA ARG A 67 3.61 -10.16 4.72
C ARG A 67 2.81 -11.13 3.86
N ALA A 68 3.41 -11.67 2.81
CA ALA A 68 2.76 -12.65 1.95
C ALA A 68 2.33 -13.92 2.72
N LYS A 69 3.08 -14.29 3.76
CA LYS A 69 2.75 -15.45 4.61
C LYS A 69 1.61 -15.17 5.59
N THR A 70 1.42 -13.92 6.00
CA THR A 70 0.52 -13.57 7.10
C THR A 70 -0.78 -12.94 6.66
N ILE A 71 -0.83 -12.32 5.49
CA ILE A 71 -2.03 -11.65 5.00
C ILE A 71 -2.99 -12.65 4.35
N SER A 72 -4.29 -12.52 4.66
CA SER A 72 -5.32 -13.39 4.08
C SER A 72 -5.72 -12.91 2.68
N GLU A 73 -6.25 -13.83 1.89
CA GLU A 73 -6.83 -13.52 0.58
C GLU A 73 -7.99 -12.51 0.70
N ASP A 74 -8.81 -12.65 1.75
CA ASP A 74 -9.90 -11.73 2.02
C ASP A 74 -9.39 -10.29 2.25
N SER A 75 -8.32 -10.14 3.05
CA SER A 75 -7.68 -8.84 3.27
C SER A 75 -7.13 -8.25 1.98
N ILE A 76 -6.49 -9.05 1.14
CA ILE A 76 -5.99 -8.61 -0.16
C ILE A 76 -7.13 -8.10 -1.03
N ASN A 77 -8.26 -8.81 -1.08
CA ASN A 77 -9.41 -8.39 -1.87
C ASN A 77 -10.02 -7.08 -1.36
N LYS A 78 -10.07 -6.88 -0.05
CA LYS A 78 -10.53 -5.62 0.56
C LYS A 78 -9.60 -4.46 0.21
N ILE A 79 -8.29 -4.69 0.25
CA ILE A 79 -7.29 -3.69 -0.15
C ILE A 79 -7.46 -3.32 -1.62
N LYS A 80 -7.65 -4.29 -2.49
CA LYS A 80 -7.89 -4.04 -3.93
C LYS A 80 -9.11 -3.17 -4.17
N LEU A 81 -10.21 -3.45 -3.47
CA LEU A 81 -11.43 -2.65 -3.56
C LEU A 81 -11.20 -1.22 -3.10
N GLU A 82 -10.47 -1.03 -2.01
CA GLU A 82 -10.15 0.29 -1.47
C GLU A 82 -9.25 1.08 -2.42
N ILE A 83 -8.26 0.42 -3.02
CA ILE A 83 -7.39 1.02 -4.04
C ILE A 83 -8.20 1.47 -5.26
N ALA A 84 -9.17 0.66 -5.70
CA ALA A 84 -10.06 1.02 -6.81
C ALA A 84 -10.91 2.24 -6.49
N LYS A 85 -11.41 2.36 -5.26
CA LYS A 85 -12.14 3.55 -4.80
C LYS A 85 -11.25 4.78 -4.78
N LEU A 86 -10.03 4.65 -4.28
CA LEU A 86 -9.05 5.75 -4.28
C LEU A 86 -8.72 6.22 -5.68
N ASP A 87 -8.52 5.30 -6.61
CA ASP A 87 -8.23 5.65 -8.01
C ASP A 87 -9.35 6.50 -8.60
N ARG A 88 -10.61 6.12 -8.36
CA ARG A 88 -11.77 6.89 -8.83
C ARG A 88 -11.86 8.27 -8.16
N LEU A 89 -11.63 8.34 -6.85
CA LEU A 89 -11.66 9.60 -6.11
C LEU A 89 -10.59 10.58 -6.59
N ILE A 90 -9.39 10.07 -6.84
CA ILE A 90 -8.27 10.89 -7.34
C ILE A 90 -8.59 11.47 -8.71
N LYS A 91 -9.27 10.70 -9.57
CA LYS A 91 -9.60 11.12 -10.94
C LYS A 91 -10.84 12.02 -11.02
N SER A 92 -11.83 11.85 -10.12
CA SER A 92 -13.12 12.51 -10.22
C SER A 92 -13.32 13.67 -9.25
N GLU A 93 -12.72 13.60 -8.08
CA GLU A 93 -12.87 14.59 -7.02
C GLU A 93 -11.51 14.99 -6.44
N ASN A 94 -11.34 16.27 -6.20
CA ASN A 94 -10.13 16.77 -5.57
C ASN A 94 -10.38 17.05 -4.08
N ASN A 95 -11.03 16.12 -3.39
CA ASN A 95 -11.29 16.21 -1.96
C ASN A 95 -10.18 15.49 -1.18
N GLU A 96 -9.16 16.24 -0.81
CA GLU A 96 -7.99 15.72 -0.11
C GLU A 96 -8.35 15.05 1.22
N LYS A 97 -9.31 15.60 1.95
CA LYS A 97 -9.75 15.05 3.23
C LYS A 97 -10.37 13.66 3.08
N LEU A 98 -11.20 13.46 2.08
CA LEU A 98 -11.81 12.18 1.78
C LEU A 98 -10.78 11.17 1.28
N ILE A 99 -9.89 11.61 0.41
CA ILE A 99 -8.79 10.80 -0.11
C ILE A 99 -7.91 10.30 1.04
N LYS A 100 -7.57 11.17 1.99
CA LYS A 100 -6.78 10.81 3.17
C LYS A 100 -7.48 9.74 4.02
N VAL A 101 -8.80 9.86 4.22
CA VAL A 101 -9.60 8.87 4.95
C VAL A 101 -9.48 7.49 4.30
N HIS A 102 -9.56 7.42 2.97
CA HIS A 102 -9.46 6.16 2.24
C HIS A 102 -8.04 5.57 2.23
N PHE A 103 -7.01 6.41 2.15
CA PHE A 103 -5.63 5.94 2.32
C PHE A 103 -5.42 5.31 3.70
N ASN A 104 -5.94 5.94 4.75
CA ASN A 104 -5.82 5.42 6.12
C ASN A 104 -6.63 4.14 6.32
N ALA A 105 -7.75 3.98 5.63
CA ALA A 105 -8.58 2.78 5.71
C ALA A 105 -7.83 1.52 5.25
N LEU A 106 -6.87 1.66 4.35
CA LEU A 106 -6.05 0.53 3.88
C LEU A 106 -5.31 -0.17 5.02
N MET A 107 -4.88 0.59 6.03
CA MET A 107 -4.13 0.04 7.15
C MET A 107 -4.94 -0.92 8.02
N SER A 108 -6.26 -0.87 7.97
CA SER A 108 -7.10 -1.79 8.72
C SER A 108 -7.12 -3.22 8.15
N TYR A 109 -6.64 -3.39 6.93
CA TYR A 109 -6.64 -4.69 6.24
C TYR A 109 -5.26 -5.37 6.18
N VAL A 110 -4.21 -4.67 6.55
CA VAL A 110 -2.83 -5.19 6.42
C VAL A 110 -2.38 -6.00 7.63
#